data_a145010fb67c67205cc1e25b9986ed07
#
_entry.id   a145010fb67c67205cc1e25b9986ed07
#
_cell.length_a   1.000
_cell.length_b   1.000
_cell.length_c   1.000
_cell.angle_alpha   90.00
_cell.angle_beta   90.00
_cell.angle_gamma   90.00
#
_symmetry.space_group_name_H-M   'P 1'
#
loop_
_entity.id
_entity.type
_entity.pdbx_description
1 polymer ?
#
loop_
_entity_poly.entity_id
_entity_poly.type
_entity_poly.pdbx_seq_one_letter_code
_entity_poly.pdbx_strand_id
1 'polypeptide(L)'
;MKRRIVIVLTALLAIVGLLAGIKAFQIRALIASGSAFTIPPETVSAAEVRQETWESTLAAVGSVTAVQGVELRAELAGTVRQIAFESGAVAAKGQLLVQLDTSSEEAQLRSAEAQAELTRLNLERARDLRAQGVVSQAELDSSEAAFRRTAGDVDTVRATIAKKTIRAPFAGRLGIRSVNLGQFVNPGDAIVSLHSLDPVYVDFNLPEQQLAQVRPGMALRVTTDATPDRTFAGTITALNPEVDASTRNIKVQATAANRDGVLRPGMFARVELVLPESKSFLVVPATAVLHAPYGDSVFVIEDVRDEKTGNTTKQVHMTTVRLGGTRGDFVAVTDGLRSGQTVVTSGVFKLRNGSPVVVDNALAPDAQAAPRPPNS
;
A
#
# COMPACT_ATOMS: atom_id res chain seq x y z
N MET A 1 41.54 -97.88 27.06
CA MET A 1 40.79 -96.62 27.25
C MET A 1 41.42 -95.44 26.50
N LYS A 2 42.69 -95.19 26.53
CA LYS A 2 43.37 -94.02 25.93
C LYS A 2 43.12 -93.84 24.42
N ARG A 3 43.08 -94.92 23.65
CA ARG A 3 42.88 -94.86 22.18
C ARG A 3 41.43 -94.41 21.75
N ARG A 4 40.43 -94.73 22.58
CA ARG A 4 39.01 -94.27 22.33
C ARG A 4 38.85 -92.83 22.70
N ILE A 5 39.53 -92.29 23.68
CA ILE A 5 39.48 -90.83 24.08
C ILE A 5 40.15 -90.00 23.02
N VAL A 6 41.25 -90.43 22.41
CA VAL A 6 41.91 -89.66 21.31
C VAL A 6 41.03 -89.57 20.08
N ILE A 7 40.34 -90.73 19.72
CA ILE A 7 39.41 -90.71 18.56
C ILE A 7 38.20 -89.75 18.77
N VAL A 8 37.67 -89.75 20.01
CA VAL A 8 36.56 -88.81 20.32
C VAL A 8 37.03 -87.34 20.31
N LEU A 9 38.23 -87.04 20.80
CA LEU A 9 38.78 -85.69 20.82
C LEU A 9 39.11 -85.21 19.40
N THR A 10 39.63 -86.03 18.51
CA THR A 10 39.89 -85.68 17.12
C THR A 10 38.60 -85.51 16.36
N ALA A 11 37.57 -86.32 16.58
CA ALA A 11 36.24 -86.14 15.97
C ALA A 11 35.58 -84.85 16.43
N LEU A 12 35.70 -84.52 17.75
CA LEU A 12 35.17 -83.24 18.26
C LEU A 12 35.89 -82.01 17.69
N LEU A 13 37.22 -82.06 17.56
CA LEU A 13 37.99 -81.00 16.89
C LEU A 13 37.65 -80.86 15.42
N ALA A 14 37.38 -81.91 14.69
CA ALA A 14 36.95 -81.88 13.30
C ALA A 14 35.57 -81.28 13.16
N ILE A 15 34.63 -81.58 14.07
CA ILE A 15 33.29 -80.97 14.10
C ILE A 15 33.36 -79.48 14.40
N VAL A 16 34.15 -79.08 15.38
CA VAL A 16 34.34 -77.63 15.74
C VAL A 16 35.01 -76.92 14.56
N GLY A 17 36.00 -77.48 13.91
CA GLY A 17 36.64 -76.89 12.75
C GLY A 17 35.67 -76.75 11.54
N LEU A 18 34.80 -77.75 11.32
CA LEU A 18 33.79 -77.69 10.29
C LEU A 18 32.74 -76.59 10.58
N LEU A 19 32.25 -76.49 11.79
CA LEU A 19 31.32 -75.43 12.25
C LEU A 19 31.93 -74.06 12.14
N ALA A 20 33.19 -73.87 12.55
CA ALA A 20 33.92 -72.63 12.40
C ALA A 20 34.14 -72.28 10.96
N GLY A 21 34.42 -73.21 10.07
CA GLY A 21 34.51 -72.97 8.62
C GLY A 21 33.20 -72.55 8.00
N ILE A 22 32.09 -73.22 8.35
CA ILE A 22 30.74 -72.82 7.89
C ILE A 22 30.37 -71.41 8.39
N LYS A 23 30.65 -71.09 9.65
CA LYS A 23 30.40 -69.76 10.20
C LYS A 23 31.25 -68.69 9.54
N ALA A 24 32.52 -68.94 9.28
CA ALA A 24 33.39 -68.02 8.56
C ALA A 24 32.92 -67.76 7.12
N PHE A 25 32.45 -68.83 6.45
CA PHE A 25 31.87 -68.70 5.11
C PHE A 25 30.55 -67.92 5.10
N GLN A 26 29.66 -68.13 6.09
CA GLN A 26 28.42 -67.39 6.25
C GLN A 26 28.71 -65.92 6.52
N ILE A 27 29.66 -65.58 7.38
CA ILE A 27 30.06 -64.22 7.69
C ILE A 27 30.65 -63.52 6.46
N ARG A 28 31.50 -64.21 5.69
CA ARG A 28 32.03 -63.66 4.43
C ARG A 28 30.94 -63.43 3.38
N ALA A 29 30.00 -64.35 3.25
CA ALA A 29 28.86 -64.24 2.34
C ALA A 29 27.95 -63.08 2.79
N LEU A 30 27.72 -62.86 4.09
CA LEU A 30 26.94 -61.76 4.62
C LEU A 30 27.62 -60.38 4.38
N ILE A 31 28.96 -60.34 4.58
CA ILE A 31 29.75 -59.13 4.28
C ILE A 31 29.72 -58.80 2.79
N ALA A 32 29.84 -59.83 1.91
CA ALA A 32 29.79 -59.67 0.46
C ALA A 32 28.39 -59.23 -0.03
N SER A 33 27.30 -59.75 0.55
CA SER A 33 25.94 -59.32 0.24
C SER A 33 25.60 -57.94 0.81
N GLY A 34 26.14 -57.55 2.00
CA GLY A 34 25.97 -56.25 2.60
C GLY A 34 26.67 -55.13 1.82
N SER A 35 27.78 -55.40 1.14
CA SER A 35 28.50 -54.43 0.29
C SER A 35 27.85 -54.20 -1.07
N ALA A 36 26.84 -55.03 -1.46
CA ALA A 36 26.08 -54.85 -2.71
C ALA A 36 24.75 -54.09 -2.55
N PHE A 37 24.43 -53.64 -1.31
CA PHE A 37 23.21 -52.88 -1.10
C PHE A 37 23.43 -51.41 -1.50
N THR A 38 23.39 -51.12 -2.77
CA THR A 38 23.31 -49.75 -3.30
C THR A 38 21.88 -49.24 -3.11
N ILE A 39 21.70 -48.22 -2.31
CA ILE A 39 20.42 -47.51 -2.21
C ILE A 39 20.09 -46.99 -3.61
N PRO A 40 18.92 -47.34 -4.22
CA PRO A 40 18.56 -46.79 -5.51
C PRO A 40 18.45 -45.27 -5.40
N PRO A 41 18.90 -44.53 -6.44
CA PRO A 41 18.84 -43.08 -6.40
C PRO A 41 17.36 -42.63 -6.42
N GLU A 42 17.02 -41.69 -5.52
CA GLU A 42 15.70 -41.09 -5.47
C GLU A 42 15.54 -40.04 -6.57
N THR A 43 14.40 -40.05 -7.25
CA THR A 43 14.09 -39.01 -8.25
C THR A 43 13.55 -37.78 -7.56
N VAL A 44 14.18 -36.63 -7.85
CA VAL A 44 13.86 -35.33 -7.25
C VAL A 44 13.77 -34.26 -8.31
N SER A 45 12.98 -33.21 -8.06
CA SER A 45 13.07 -31.97 -8.85
C SER A 45 14.02 -31.01 -8.17
N ALA A 46 14.70 -30.18 -8.94
CA ALA A 46 15.72 -29.27 -8.45
C ALA A 46 15.58 -27.88 -9.10
N ALA A 47 15.98 -26.86 -8.35
CA ALA A 47 16.11 -25.49 -8.84
C ALA A 47 17.46 -24.90 -8.48
N GLU A 48 17.94 -23.98 -9.28
CA GLU A 48 19.16 -23.24 -9.03
C GLU A 48 18.89 -22.08 -8.09
N VAL A 49 19.78 -21.89 -7.11
CA VAL A 49 19.77 -20.72 -6.20
C VAL A 49 20.17 -19.47 -6.99
N ARG A 50 19.22 -18.57 -7.18
CA ARG A 50 19.43 -17.33 -7.95
C ARG A 50 19.57 -16.15 -7.00
N GLN A 51 20.31 -15.15 -7.46
CA GLN A 51 20.38 -13.87 -6.79
C GLN A 51 19.35 -12.94 -7.41
N GLU A 52 18.42 -12.45 -6.59
CA GLU A 52 17.39 -11.48 -7.01
C GLU A 52 17.47 -10.22 -6.14
N THR A 53 17.24 -9.09 -6.79
CA THR A 53 17.14 -7.81 -6.09
C THR A 53 15.69 -7.54 -5.75
N TRP A 54 15.36 -7.49 -4.48
CA TRP A 54 14.02 -7.21 -4.01
C TRP A 54 13.93 -5.76 -3.54
N GLU A 55 12.87 -5.08 -3.98
CA GLU A 55 12.52 -3.76 -3.45
C GLU A 55 12.13 -3.92 -1.98
N SER A 56 12.73 -3.12 -1.12
CA SER A 56 12.29 -3.02 0.27
C SER A 56 11.04 -2.14 0.30
N THR A 57 9.96 -2.63 0.87
CA THR A 57 8.71 -1.88 1.01
C THR A 57 8.30 -1.79 2.48
N LEU A 58 7.71 -0.66 2.87
CA LEU A 58 7.02 -0.51 4.14
C LEU A 58 5.51 -0.52 3.88
N ALA A 59 4.83 -1.46 4.51
CA ALA A 59 3.37 -1.53 4.44
C ALA A 59 2.73 -0.67 5.54
N ALA A 60 1.73 0.10 5.18
CA ALA A 60 0.92 0.88 6.09
C ALA A 60 -0.55 0.84 5.67
N VAL A 61 -1.42 1.23 6.57
CA VAL A 61 -2.83 1.42 6.30
C VAL A 61 -3.23 2.86 6.57
N GLY A 62 -4.12 3.35 5.73
CA GLY A 62 -4.57 4.73 5.80
C GLY A 62 -5.95 4.91 5.20
N SER A 63 -6.30 6.16 4.94
CA SER A 63 -7.55 6.55 4.34
C SER A 63 -7.34 7.58 3.24
N VAL A 64 -8.17 7.51 2.23
CA VAL A 64 -8.24 8.52 1.17
C VAL A 64 -8.96 9.74 1.70
N THR A 65 -8.40 10.93 1.46
CA THR A 65 -9.03 12.23 1.77
C THR A 65 -9.00 13.13 0.55
N ALA A 66 -9.96 14.04 0.45
CA ALA A 66 -9.98 15.02 -0.63
C ALA A 66 -8.92 16.12 -0.35
N VAL A 67 -8.27 16.63 -1.41
CA VAL A 67 -7.38 17.80 -1.28
C VAL A 67 -8.19 19.03 -0.82
N GLN A 68 -9.39 19.20 -1.34
CA GLN A 68 -10.36 20.20 -0.91
C GLN A 68 -11.71 19.51 -0.74
N GLY A 69 -12.30 19.65 0.43
CA GLY A 69 -13.62 19.13 0.74
C GLY A 69 -14.35 20.07 1.67
N VAL A 70 -15.58 20.43 1.33
CA VAL A 70 -16.42 21.31 2.13
C VAL A 70 -17.88 20.87 2.03
N GLU A 71 -18.59 21.00 3.11
CA GLU A 71 -20.05 20.96 3.11
C GLU A 71 -20.57 22.40 2.99
N LEU A 72 -21.12 22.75 1.85
CA LEU A 72 -21.72 24.05 1.61
C LEU A 72 -22.99 24.17 2.44
N ARG A 73 -23.07 25.24 3.21
CA ARG A 73 -24.17 25.51 4.13
C ARG A 73 -24.77 26.88 3.84
N ALA A 74 -26.04 27.09 4.17
CA ALA A 74 -26.67 28.38 4.12
C ALA A 74 -26.02 29.32 5.14
N GLU A 75 -25.59 30.50 4.73
CA GLU A 75 -25.08 31.54 5.62
C GLU A 75 -26.19 32.41 6.22
N LEU A 76 -27.28 32.59 5.46
CA LEU A 76 -28.46 33.39 5.83
C LEU A 76 -29.73 32.57 5.64
N ALA A 77 -30.75 32.94 6.39
CA ALA A 77 -32.08 32.36 6.22
C ALA A 77 -32.74 32.83 4.91
N GLY A 78 -33.54 31.95 4.31
CA GLY A 78 -34.30 32.27 3.11
C GLY A 78 -34.93 31.07 2.45
N THR A 79 -35.84 31.32 1.51
CA THR A 79 -36.46 30.25 0.72
C THR A 79 -35.63 29.96 -0.53
N VAL A 80 -35.41 28.68 -0.82
CA VAL A 80 -34.69 28.22 -2.02
C VAL A 80 -35.52 28.56 -3.27
N ARG A 81 -35.03 29.51 -4.07
CA ARG A 81 -35.70 29.96 -5.29
C ARG A 81 -35.24 29.21 -6.54
N GLN A 82 -33.97 28.83 -6.58
CA GLN A 82 -33.37 28.12 -7.71
C GLN A 82 -32.30 27.14 -7.25
N ILE A 83 -32.26 25.98 -7.90
CA ILE A 83 -31.18 24.99 -7.79
C ILE A 83 -30.61 24.82 -9.20
N ALA A 84 -29.33 25.12 -9.39
CA ALA A 84 -28.67 25.18 -10.70
C ALA A 84 -27.67 24.00 -10.87
N PHE A 85 -27.86 22.89 -10.18
CA PHE A 85 -27.02 21.71 -10.30
C PHE A 85 -27.82 20.43 -10.09
N GLU A 86 -27.26 19.31 -10.54
CA GLU A 86 -27.72 17.95 -10.26
C GLU A 86 -26.81 17.26 -9.25
N SER A 87 -27.37 16.36 -8.42
CA SER A 87 -26.60 15.56 -7.48
C SER A 87 -25.56 14.70 -8.21
N GLY A 88 -24.31 14.73 -7.74
CA GLY A 88 -23.20 14.01 -8.36
C GLY A 88 -22.54 14.71 -9.55
N ALA A 89 -23.04 15.85 -9.98
CA ALA A 89 -22.47 16.63 -11.09
C ALA A 89 -21.09 17.23 -10.72
N VAL A 90 -20.31 17.58 -11.74
CA VAL A 90 -19.06 18.33 -11.58
C VAL A 90 -19.39 19.82 -11.63
N ALA A 91 -18.90 20.58 -10.66
CA ALA A 91 -19.05 22.03 -10.63
C ALA A 91 -17.70 22.71 -10.88
N ALA A 92 -17.74 23.80 -11.66
CA ALA A 92 -16.59 24.70 -11.83
C ALA A 92 -16.52 25.71 -10.66
N LYS A 93 -15.33 26.23 -10.38
CA LYS A 93 -15.15 27.30 -9.39
C LYS A 93 -16.02 28.51 -9.76
N GLY A 94 -16.77 29.06 -8.79
CA GLY A 94 -17.67 30.19 -8.96
C GLY A 94 -19.04 29.86 -9.57
N GLN A 95 -19.27 28.61 -10.00
CA GLN A 95 -20.56 28.18 -10.54
C GLN A 95 -21.68 28.37 -9.52
N LEU A 96 -22.79 28.93 -9.93
CA LEU A 96 -24.00 29.04 -9.11
C LEU A 96 -24.52 27.63 -8.80
N LEU A 97 -24.81 27.39 -7.56
CA LEU A 97 -25.40 26.12 -7.09
C LEU A 97 -26.81 26.31 -6.58
N VAL A 98 -27.02 27.23 -5.66
CA VAL A 98 -28.33 27.53 -5.09
C VAL A 98 -28.50 29.04 -4.98
N GLN A 99 -29.67 29.54 -5.33
CA GLN A 99 -30.09 30.90 -5.10
C GLN A 99 -31.25 30.90 -4.12
N LEU A 100 -31.08 31.56 -3.01
CA LEU A 100 -32.18 31.90 -2.10
C LEU A 100 -32.97 33.09 -2.66
N ASP A 101 -34.18 33.30 -2.18
CA ASP A 101 -34.97 34.44 -2.55
C ASP A 101 -34.30 35.75 -2.10
N THR A 102 -33.97 36.62 -3.04
CA THR A 102 -33.30 37.91 -2.87
C THR A 102 -34.20 39.09 -3.28
N SER A 103 -35.49 38.85 -3.55
CA SER A 103 -36.40 39.87 -4.06
C SER A 103 -36.49 41.11 -3.18
N SER A 104 -36.50 40.92 -1.85
CA SER A 104 -36.51 41.99 -0.86
C SER A 104 -35.19 42.77 -0.85
N GLU A 105 -34.05 42.05 -0.82
CA GLU A 105 -32.72 42.64 -0.82
C GLU A 105 -32.42 43.39 -2.14
N GLU A 106 -32.88 42.87 -3.26
CA GLU A 106 -32.78 43.57 -4.57
C GLU A 106 -33.56 44.87 -4.59
N ALA A 107 -34.77 44.90 -4.01
CA ALA A 107 -35.54 46.16 -3.88
C ALA A 107 -34.82 47.14 -2.94
N GLN A 108 -34.24 46.65 -1.83
CA GLN A 108 -33.44 47.46 -0.88
C GLN A 108 -32.16 47.95 -1.56
N LEU A 109 -31.50 47.15 -2.38
CA LEU A 109 -30.31 47.56 -3.16
C LEU A 109 -30.64 48.75 -4.10
N ARG A 110 -31.73 48.66 -4.89
CA ARG A 110 -32.16 49.76 -5.75
C ARG A 110 -32.40 51.03 -4.96
N SER A 111 -33.02 50.95 -3.78
CA SER A 111 -33.23 52.12 -2.90
C SER A 111 -31.91 52.72 -2.38
N ALA A 112 -31.00 51.86 -1.92
CA ALA A 112 -29.68 52.28 -1.44
C ALA A 112 -28.83 52.89 -2.56
N GLU A 113 -28.88 52.34 -3.78
CA GLU A 113 -28.17 52.88 -4.95
C GLU A 113 -28.73 54.26 -5.37
N ALA A 114 -30.04 54.46 -5.33
CA ALA A 114 -30.64 55.77 -5.61
C ALA A 114 -30.20 56.82 -4.56
N GLN A 115 -30.11 56.43 -3.27
CA GLN A 115 -29.67 57.33 -2.21
C GLN A 115 -28.16 57.66 -2.32
N ALA A 116 -27.33 56.67 -2.66
CA ALA A 116 -25.90 56.87 -2.89
C ALA A 116 -25.65 57.79 -4.11
N GLU A 117 -26.44 57.63 -5.20
CA GLU A 117 -26.35 58.50 -6.35
C GLU A 117 -26.75 59.99 -6.00
N LEU A 118 -27.80 60.20 -5.23
CA LEU A 118 -28.16 61.51 -4.76
C LEU A 118 -27.01 62.19 -3.95
N THR A 119 -26.41 61.46 -3.02
CA THR A 119 -25.30 61.98 -2.23
C THR A 119 -24.03 62.18 -3.04
N ARG A 120 -23.76 61.34 -4.05
CA ARG A 120 -22.69 61.52 -5.04
C ARG A 120 -22.82 62.84 -5.80
N LEU A 121 -24.01 63.12 -6.32
CA LEU A 121 -24.33 64.37 -7.04
C LEU A 121 -24.21 65.61 -6.12
N ASN A 122 -24.62 65.46 -4.83
CA ASN A 122 -24.47 66.53 -3.87
C ASN A 122 -23.01 66.82 -3.54
N LEU A 123 -22.19 65.76 -3.41
CA LEU A 123 -20.73 65.87 -3.21
C LEU A 123 -20.05 66.57 -4.40
N GLU A 124 -20.37 66.15 -5.61
CA GLU A 124 -19.86 66.82 -6.84
C GLU A 124 -20.20 68.33 -6.84
N ARG A 125 -21.46 68.66 -6.56
CA ARG A 125 -21.90 70.05 -6.48
C ARG A 125 -21.16 70.84 -5.38
N ALA A 126 -20.97 70.20 -4.19
CA ALA A 126 -20.23 70.80 -3.11
C ALA A 126 -18.75 71.02 -3.47
N ARG A 127 -18.11 70.10 -4.21
CA ARG A 127 -16.75 70.26 -4.73
C ARG A 127 -16.63 71.44 -5.71
N ASP A 128 -17.56 71.57 -6.64
CA ASP A 128 -17.58 72.65 -7.64
C ASP A 128 -17.78 74.01 -6.97
N LEU A 129 -18.74 74.11 -6.03
CA LEU A 129 -18.99 75.34 -5.25
C LEU A 129 -17.82 75.71 -4.31
N ARG A 130 -17.13 74.70 -3.78
CA ARG A 130 -15.92 74.93 -2.96
C ARG A 130 -14.77 75.47 -3.80
N ALA A 131 -14.58 74.96 -5.04
CA ALA A 131 -13.59 75.48 -5.98
C ALA A 131 -13.83 76.93 -6.33
N GLN A 132 -15.13 77.38 -6.31
CA GLN A 132 -15.54 78.76 -6.54
C GLN A 132 -15.54 79.60 -5.24
N GLY A 133 -15.17 79.02 -4.09
CA GLY A 133 -15.14 79.73 -2.80
C GLY A 133 -16.49 79.96 -2.16
N VAL A 134 -17.58 79.35 -2.63
CA VAL A 134 -18.97 79.58 -2.21
C VAL A 134 -19.36 78.85 -0.95
N VAL A 135 -18.82 77.64 -0.73
CA VAL A 135 -19.12 76.80 0.45
C VAL A 135 -17.89 76.60 1.34
N SER A 136 -18.12 76.27 2.63
CA SER A 136 -17.07 76.06 3.62
C SER A 136 -16.41 74.64 3.41
N GLN A 137 -15.21 74.47 3.98
CA GLN A 137 -14.58 73.15 4.02
C GLN A 137 -15.44 72.13 4.79
N ALA A 138 -16.04 72.57 5.91
CA ALA A 138 -16.92 71.71 6.70
C ALA A 138 -18.15 71.19 5.91
N GLU A 139 -18.69 72.00 4.99
CA GLU A 139 -19.81 71.55 4.13
C GLU A 139 -19.35 70.51 3.11
N LEU A 140 -18.16 70.68 2.50
CA LEU A 140 -17.58 69.71 1.63
C LEU A 140 -17.31 68.39 2.39
N ASP A 141 -16.70 68.46 3.56
CA ASP A 141 -16.39 67.30 4.41
C ASP A 141 -17.67 66.54 4.82
N SER A 142 -18.73 67.29 5.14
CA SER A 142 -20.06 66.75 5.45
C SER A 142 -20.66 65.99 4.26
N SER A 143 -20.60 66.59 3.06
CA SER A 143 -21.09 65.93 1.80
C SER A 143 -20.29 64.70 1.45
N GLU A 144 -18.97 64.71 1.66
CA GLU A 144 -18.09 63.56 1.49
C GLU A 144 -18.40 62.43 2.48
N ALA A 145 -18.61 62.78 3.74
CA ALA A 145 -18.98 61.79 4.77
C ALA A 145 -20.38 61.19 4.47
N ALA A 146 -21.33 61.98 3.99
CA ALA A 146 -22.65 61.48 3.59
C ALA A 146 -22.57 60.48 2.43
N PHE A 147 -21.79 60.80 1.38
CA PHE A 147 -21.58 59.90 0.29
C PHE A 147 -20.90 58.57 0.70
N ARG A 148 -19.84 58.67 1.48
CA ARG A 148 -19.15 57.47 1.99
C ARG A 148 -20.09 56.56 2.79
N ARG A 149 -20.95 57.10 3.62
CA ARG A 149 -21.96 56.35 4.36
C ARG A 149 -22.92 55.63 3.45
N THR A 150 -23.53 56.31 2.48
CA THR A 150 -24.52 55.71 1.59
C THR A 150 -23.90 54.71 0.62
N ALA A 151 -22.63 54.89 0.22
CA ALA A 151 -21.88 53.87 -0.53
C ALA A 151 -21.66 52.62 0.33
N GLY A 152 -21.35 52.76 1.64
CA GLY A 152 -21.26 51.63 2.57
C GLY A 152 -22.60 50.88 2.73
N ASP A 153 -23.73 51.62 2.72
CA ASP A 153 -25.06 50.98 2.78
C ASP A 153 -25.31 50.09 1.56
N VAL A 154 -24.94 50.55 0.35
CA VAL A 154 -25.03 49.78 -0.91
C VAL A 154 -24.18 48.50 -0.77
N ASP A 155 -22.94 48.61 -0.33
CA ASP A 155 -22.04 47.44 -0.18
C ASP A 155 -22.58 46.43 0.84
N THR A 156 -23.22 46.87 1.90
CA THR A 156 -23.86 46.01 2.89
C THR A 156 -24.97 45.17 2.30
N VAL A 157 -25.84 45.76 1.48
CA VAL A 157 -26.94 45.06 0.81
C VAL A 157 -26.40 44.08 -0.23
N ARG A 158 -25.37 44.47 -1.01
CA ARG A 158 -24.71 43.62 -1.98
C ARG A 158 -24.08 42.39 -1.31
N ALA A 159 -23.42 42.57 -0.18
CA ALA A 159 -22.86 41.47 0.62
C ALA A 159 -23.96 40.52 1.09
N THR A 160 -25.12 41.01 1.50
CA THR A 160 -26.28 40.19 1.89
C THR A 160 -26.80 39.36 0.71
N ILE A 161 -26.95 39.93 -0.49
CA ILE A 161 -27.33 39.23 -1.71
C ILE A 161 -26.29 38.17 -2.08
N ALA A 162 -25.00 38.51 -1.96
CA ALA A 162 -23.91 37.57 -2.24
C ALA A 162 -23.96 36.34 -1.32
N LYS A 163 -24.25 36.52 -0.01
CA LYS A 163 -24.42 35.42 0.96
C LYS A 163 -25.64 34.54 0.70
N LYS A 164 -26.68 35.08 0.08
CA LYS A 164 -27.87 34.34 -0.37
C LYS A 164 -27.65 33.61 -1.72
N THR A 165 -26.51 33.84 -2.38
CA THR A 165 -26.13 33.22 -3.64
C THR A 165 -25.02 32.22 -3.42
N ILE A 166 -25.35 30.95 -3.24
CA ILE A 166 -24.42 29.90 -2.90
C ILE A 166 -23.70 29.42 -4.17
N ARG A 167 -22.38 29.59 -4.22
CA ARG A 167 -21.51 29.24 -5.34
C ARG A 167 -20.44 28.23 -4.92
N ALA A 168 -19.91 27.47 -5.87
CA ALA A 168 -18.81 26.55 -5.66
C ALA A 168 -17.51 27.32 -5.37
N PRO A 169 -16.85 27.15 -4.21
CA PRO A 169 -15.61 27.86 -3.89
C PRO A 169 -14.41 27.35 -4.68
N PHE A 170 -14.44 26.10 -5.15
CA PHE A 170 -13.44 25.46 -6.00
C PHE A 170 -14.12 24.49 -6.97
N ALA A 171 -13.39 24.01 -7.97
CA ALA A 171 -13.88 23.00 -8.90
C ALA A 171 -13.86 21.62 -8.25
N GLY A 172 -14.95 20.86 -8.39
CA GLY A 172 -15.04 19.53 -7.77
C GLY A 172 -16.34 18.82 -8.10
N ARG A 173 -16.52 17.64 -7.51
CA ARG A 173 -17.75 16.86 -7.63
C ARG A 173 -18.69 17.16 -6.47
N LEU A 174 -19.92 17.44 -6.82
CA LEU A 174 -21.01 17.66 -5.86
C LEU A 174 -21.52 16.31 -5.32
N GLY A 175 -21.90 16.30 -4.06
CA GLY A 175 -22.58 15.20 -3.42
C GLY A 175 -24.07 15.16 -3.71
N ILE A 176 -24.80 14.48 -2.85
CA ILE A 176 -26.27 14.46 -2.89
C ILE A 176 -26.77 15.77 -2.29
N ARG A 177 -27.71 16.40 -2.96
CA ARG A 177 -28.33 17.63 -2.53
C ARG A 177 -29.21 17.41 -1.27
N SER A 178 -29.08 18.30 -0.29
CA SER A 178 -29.83 18.24 0.97
C SER A 178 -31.02 19.20 1.04
N VAL A 179 -31.26 19.99 -0.03
CA VAL A 179 -32.30 21.01 -0.06
C VAL A 179 -33.22 20.84 -1.26
N ASN A 180 -34.46 21.34 -1.17
CA ASN A 180 -35.47 21.28 -2.22
C ASN A 180 -35.89 22.70 -2.66
N LEU A 181 -36.38 22.80 -3.87
CA LEU A 181 -36.98 24.05 -4.37
C LEU A 181 -38.20 24.45 -3.52
N GLY A 182 -38.27 25.70 -3.11
CA GLY A 182 -39.32 26.22 -2.25
C GLY A 182 -39.10 25.90 -0.75
N GLN A 183 -38.06 25.17 -0.38
CA GLN A 183 -37.72 24.90 1.01
C GLN A 183 -37.16 26.16 1.69
N PHE A 184 -37.61 26.42 2.91
CA PHE A 184 -37.00 27.44 3.77
C PHE A 184 -35.80 26.86 4.46
N VAL A 185 -34.66 27.55 4.45
CA VAL A 185 -33.39 27.14 5.09
C VAL A 185 -32.98 28.18 6.12
N ASN A 186 -32.32 27.73 7.18
CA ASN A 186 -31.75 28.56 8.23
C ASN A 186 -30.21 28.62 8.10
N PRO A 187 -29.55 29.59 8.73
CA PRO A 187 -28.10 29.60 8.80
C PRO A 187 -27.53 28.32 9.39
N GLY A 188 -26.58 27.70 8.71
CA GLY A 188 -25.97 26.43 9.10
C GLY A 188 -26.59 25.19 8.46
N ASP A 189 -27.78 25.29 7.82
CA ASP A 189 -28.39 24.14 7.13
C ASP A 189 -27.49 23.69 5.97
N ALA A 190 -27.27 22.38 5.86
CA ALA A 190 -26.47 21.77 4.80
C ALA A 190 -27.19 21.86 3.46
N ILE A 191 -26.48 22.24 2.42
CA ILE A 191 -26.99 22.34 1.05
C ILE A 191 -26.46 21.20 0.18
N VAL A 192 -25.14 21.06 0.09
CA VAL A 192 -24.48 20.01 -0.67
C VAL A 192 -23.00 19.93 -0.27
N SER A 193 -22.43 18.73 -0.30
CA SER A 193 -20.98 18.55 -0.18
C SER A 193 -20.30 18.76 -1.53
N LEU A 194 -19.10 19.33 -1.51
CA LEU A 194 -18.24 19.54 -2.68
C LEU A 194 -16.86 19.01 -2.37
N HIS A 195 -16.34 18.10 -3.20
CA HIS A 195 -15.02 17.50 -3.05
C HIS A 195 -14.21 17.57 -4.34
N SER A 196 -12.95 18.01 -4.24
CA SER A 196 -11.98 17.82 -5.30
C SER A 196 -11.52 16.37 -5.27
N LEU A 197 -11.70 15.63 -6.37
CA LEU A 197 -11.40 14.21 -6.46
C LEU A 197 -10.09 13.89 -7.18
N ASP A 198 -9.44 14.85 -7.85
CA ASP A 198 -8.16 14.66 -8.53
C ASP A 198 -7.30 15.93 -8.38
N PRO A 199 -6.12 15.79 -7.77
CA PRO A 199 -5.63 14.61 -7.05
C PRO A 199 -6.35 14.36 -5.72
N VAL A 200 -6.06 13.22 -5.07
CA VAL A 200 -6.51 12.92 -3.71
C VAL A 200 -5.32 12.81 -2.77
N TYR A 201 -5.55 13.03 -1.49
CA TYR A 201 -4.60 12.69 -0.44
C TYR A 201 -4.85 11.28 0.08
N VAL A 202 -3.78 10.65 0.52
CA VAL A 202 -3.80 9.40 1.26
C VAL A 202 -3.06 9.66 2.57
N ASP A 203 -3.81 9.69 3.66
CA ASP A 203 -3.29 9.90 5.00
C ASP A 203 -3.10 8.54 5.66
N PHE A 204 -1.91 8.25 6.17
CA PHE A 204 -1.57 6.99 6.84
C PHE A 204 -0.61 7.23 7.99
N ASN A 205 -0.50 6.25 8.88
CA ASN A 205 0.36 6.33 10.05
C ASN A 205 1.53 5.36 9.92
N LEU A 206 2.71 5.79 10.35
CA LEU A 206 3.91 4.98 10.44
C LEU A 206 4.48 5.03 11.86
N PRO A 207 5.03 3.93 12.40
CA PRO A 207 5.76 3.94 13.66
C PRO A 207 6.97 4.89 13.62
N GLU A 208 7.25 5.59 14.73
CA GLU A 208 8.38 6.54 14.83
C GLU A 208 9.72 5.92 14.46
N GLN A 209 9.90 4.60 14.70
CA GLN A 209 11.12 3.84 14.36
C GLN A 209 11.42 3.83 12.85
N GLN A 210 10.39 3.99 12.01
CA GLN A 210 10.52 4.00 10.55
C GLN A 210 10.78 5.40 9.98
N LEU A 211 10.68 6.44 10.81
CA LEU A 211 10.83 7.83 10.38
C LEU A 211 12.18 8.12 9.69
N ALA A 212 13.25 7.47 10.17
CA ALA A 212 14.58 7.65 9.57
C ALA A 212 14.67 7.23 8.09
N GLN A 213 13.78 6.33 7.66
CA GLN A 213 13.76 5.77 6.31
C GLN A 213 12.80 6.51 5.37
N VAL A 214 11.96 7.40 5.88
CA VAL A 214 10.87 8.04 5.14
C VAL A 214 11.17 9.52 4.90
N ARG A 215 10.95 9.98 3.66
CA ARG A 215 11.17 11.36 3.27
C ARG A 215 10.09 11.84 2.31
N PRO A 216 9.77 13.14 2.28
CA PRO A 216 8.94 13.71 1.21
C PRO A 216 9.56 13.41 -0.17
N GLY A 217 8.70 13.20 -1.16
CA GLY A 217 9.09 12.85 -2.53
C GLY A 217 9.26 11.35 -2.79
N MET A 218 9.19 10.48 -1.78
CA MET A 218 9.25 9.02 -1.99
C MET A 218 7.99 8.51 -2.65
N ALA A 219 8.17 7.58 -3.58
CA ALA A 219 7.09 6.92 -4.29
C ALA A 219 6.40 5.87 -3.40
N LEU A 220 5.10 5.74 -3.57
CA LEU A 220 4.29 4.71 -2.92
C LEU A 220 3.24 4.15 -3.88
N ARG A 221 2.77 2.97 -3.54
CA ARG A 221 1.68 2.28 -4.21
C ARG A 221 0.48 2.24 -3.27
N VAL A 222 -0.68 2.60 -3.80
CA VAL A 222 -1.94 2.59 -3.05
C VAL A 222 -2.87 1.56 -3.66
N THR A 223 -3.41 0.67 -2.85
CA THR A 223 -4.47 -0.26 -3.24
C THR A 223 -5.66 -0.08 -2.33
N THR A 224 -6.86 -0.33 -2.83
CA THR A 224 -8.10 -0.24 -2.04
C THR A 224 -8.90 -1.52 -2.16
N ASP A 225 -9.68 -1.86 -1.14
CA ASP A 225 -10.51 -3.06 -1.17
C ASP A 225 -11.62 -2.97 -2.23
N ALA A 226 -12.00 -1.76 -2.65
CA ALA A 226 -12.97 -1.54 -3.72
C ALA A 226 -12.43 -1.91 -5.11
N THR A 227 -11.11 -1.88 -5.31
CA THR A 227 -10.45 -2.21 -6.58
C THR A 227 -9.12 -2.93 -6.31
N PRO A 228 -9.15 -4.19 -5.86
CA PRO A 228 -7.96 -4.93 -5.41
C PRO A 228 -6.94 -5.14 -6.54
N ASP A 229 -7.38 -5.21 -7.79
CA ASP A 229 -6.51 -5.42 -8.95
C ASP A 229 -5.89 -4.12 -9.50
N ARG A 230 -6.22 -2.96 -8.93
CA ARG A 230 -5.69 -1.66 -9.37
C ARG A 230 -4.75 -1.08 -8.33
N THR A 231 -3.58 -0.69 -8.80
CA THR A 231 -2.58 0.03 -8.01
C THR A 231 -2.53 1.47 -8.48
N PHE A 232 -2.66 2.41 -7.55
CA PHE A 232 -2.53 3.84 -7.80
C PHE A 232 -1.15 4.30 -7.34
N ALA A 233 -0.43 4.98 -8.22
CA ALA A 233 0.85 5.57 -7.87
C ALA A 233 0.63 6.86 -7.08
N GLY A 234 1.40 7.04 -6.02
CA GLY A 234 1.40 8.25 -5.21
C GLY A 234 2.81 8.64 -4.79
N THR A 235 2.90 9.82 -4.19
CA THR A 235 4.16 10.37 -3.69
C THR A 235 3.93 11.00 -2.33
N ILE A 236 4.82 10.76 -1.37
CA ILE A 236 4.77 11.41 -0.06
C ILE A 236 4.90 12.92 -0.24
N THR A 237 3.92 13.66 0.25
CA THR A 237 3.87 15.12 0.15
C THR A 237 4.35 15.77 1.44
N ALA A 238 3.95 15.22 2.59
CA ALA A 238 4.28 15.78 3.90
C ALA A 238 4.34 14.70 4.99
N LEU A 239 5.16 14.97 5.99
CA LEU A 239 5.16 14.26 7.27
C LEU A 239 4.72 15.24 8.35
N ASN A 240 3.87 14.80 9.26
CA ASN A 240 3.51 15.63 10.40
C ASN A 240 4.78 15.88 11.24
N PRO A 241 5.07 17.11 11.67
CA PRO A 241 6.24 17.40 12.52
C PRO A 241 6.10 16.82 13.93
N GLU A 242 4.90 16.44 14.34
CA GLU A 242 4.58 15.91 15.66
C GLU A 242 4.30 14.42 15.61
N VAL A 243 4.87 13.68 16.55
CA VAL A 243 4.58 12.27 16.81
C VAL A 243 3.46 12.18 17.83
N ASP A 244 2.44 11.38 17.56
CA ASP A 244 1.38 11.11 18.52
C ASP A 244 1.96 10.34 19.72
N ALA A 245 1.96 10.98 20.88
CA ALA A 245 2.56 10.44 22.10
C ALA A 245 1.85 9.17 22.62
N SER A 246 0.57 8.98 22.29
CA SER A 246 -0.24 7.84 22.74
C SER A 246 0.01 6.59 21.91
N THR A 247 0.17 6.76 20.60
CA THR A 247 0.31 5.64 19.64
C THR A 247 1.73 5.45 19.15
N ARG A 248 2.65 6.40 19.42
CA ARG A 248 4.01 6.43 18.90
C ARG A 248 4.08 6.37 17.37
N ASN A 249 3.06 6.93 16.72
CA ASN A 249 2.98 7.00 15.28
C ASN A 249 3.16 8.43 14.77
N ILE A 250 3.70 8.53 13.56
CA ILE A 250 3.74 9.79 12.80
C ILE A 250 2.71 9.72 11.67
N LYS A 251 1.94 10.78 11.51
CA LYS A 251 1.01 10.90 10.38
C LYS A 251 1.77 11.33 9.13
N VAL A 252 1.58 10.59 8.06
CA VAL A 252 2.16 10.84 6.74
C VAL A 252 1.03 11.10 5.75
N GLN A 253 1.24 12.10 4.90
CA GLN A 253 0.34 12.43 3.81
C GLN A 253 1.02 12.21 2.48
N ALA A 254 0.34 11.49 1.60
CA ALA A 254 0.75 11.31 0.22
C ALA A 254 -0.29 11.88 -0.74
N THR A 255 0.15 12.25 -1.93
CA THR A 255 -0.73 12.67 -3.03
C THR A 255 -0.77 11.56 -4.07
N ALA A 256 -1.96 11.17 -4.48
CA ALA A 256 -2.19 10.19 -5.53
C ALA A 256 -3.05 10.78 -6.65
N ALA A 257 -2.71 10.48 -7.91
CA ALA A 257 -3.54 10.85 -9.06
C ALA A 257 -4.81 9.98 -9.10
N ASN A 258 -5.95 10.60 -9.40
CA ASN A 258 -7.25 9.95 -9.41
C ASN A 258 -8.12 10.43 -10.58
N ARG A 259 -7.56 10.45 -11.79
CA ARG A 259 -8.22 10.96 -12.99
C ARG A 259 -9.56 10.31 -13.27
N ASP A 260 -9.69 9.03 -12.95
CA ASP A 260 -10.92 8.25 -13.17
C ASP A 260 -11.95 8.45 -12.04
N GLY A 261 -11.61 9.17 -10.96
CA GLY A 261 -12.48 9.40 -9.81
C GLY A 261 -12.87 8.13 -9.04
N VAL A 262 -12.05 7.08 -9.13
CA VAL A 262 -12.28 5.77 -8.45
C VAL A 262 -12.01 5.87 -6.97
N LEU A 263 -10.93 6.56 -6.58
CA LEU A 263 -10.62 6.83 -5.19
C LEU A 263 -11.59 7.88 -4.65
N ARG A 264 -12.29 7.55 -3.57
CA ARG A 264 -13.24 8.46 -2.93
C ARG A 264 -12.80 8.76 -1.50
N PRO A 265 -12.97 9.99 -1.04
CA PRO A 265 -12.73 10.34 0.36
C PRO A 265 -13.48 9.40 1.30
N GLY A 266 -12.80 8.95 2.36
CA GLY A 266 -13.31 7.96 3.30
C GLY A 266 -13.02 6.50 2.96
N MET A 267 -12.50 6.20 1.76
CA MET A 267 -12.06 4.84 1.44
C MET A 267 -10.84 4.45 2.24
N PHE A 268 -10.82 3.20 2.69
CA PHE A 268 -9.64 2.56 3.27
C PHE A 268 -8.59 2.29 2.19
N ALA A 269 -7.33 2.54 2.50
CA ALA A 269 -6.22 2.39 1.58
C ALA A 269 -5.08 1.59 2.22
N ARG A 270 -4.57 0.59 1.49
CA ARG A 270 -3.28 -0.04 1.79
C ARG A 270 -2.20 0.70 1.04
N VAL A 271 -1.18 1.07 1.76
CA VAL A 271 -0.06 1.85 1.24
C VAL A 271 1.19 0.99 1.31
N GLU A 272 1.88 0.87 0.20
CA GLU A 272 3.21 0.27 0.11
C GLU A 272 4.21 1.37 -0.27
N LEU A 273 4.97 1.81 0.70
CA LEU A 273 6.05 2.77 0.49
C LEU A 273 7.28 2.06 -0.07
N VAL A 274 7.76 2.50 -1.22
CA VAL A 274 8.96 1.94 -1.85
C VAL A 274 10.20 2.62 -1.27
N LEU A 275 11.03 1.83 -0.58
CA LEU A 275 12.29 2.33 -0.03
C LEU A 275 13.36 2.40 -1.14
N PRO A 276 14.28 3.38 -1.07
CA PRO A 276 15.35 3.51 -2.05
C PRO A 276 16.39 2.38 -1.96
N GLU A 277 16.43 1.68 -0.82
CA GLU A 277 17.34 0.55 -0.64
C GLU A 277 16.71 -0.71 -1.22
N SER A 278 17.30 -1.22 -2.27
CA SER A 278 17.03 -2.57 -2.76
C SER A 278 18.05 -3.53 -2.13
N LYS A 279 17.58 -4.64 -1.59
CA LYS A 279 18.46 -5.69 -1.03
C LYS A 279 18.52 -6.86 -2.00
N SER A 280 19.73 -7.34 -2.21
CA SER A 280 19.97 -8.53 -3.01
C SER A 280 19.91 -9.75 -2.12
N PHE A 281 19.04 -10.69 -2.45
CA PHE A 281 18.84 -11.94 -1.72
C PHE A 281 19.11 -13.14 -2.61
N LEU A 282 19.57 -14.22 -2.03
CA LEU A 282 19.50 -15.52 -2.66
C LEU A 282 18.07 -16.03 -2.51
N VAL A 283 17.47 -16.49 -3.58
CA VAL A 283 16.08 -16.95 -3.58
C VAL A 283 16.00 -18.42 -3.98
N VAL A 284 15.11 -19.12 -3.31
CA VAL A 284 14.75 -20.51 -3.59
C VAL A 284 13.24 -20.66 -3.62
N PRO A 285 12.68 -21.61 -4.38
CA PRO A 285 11.26 -21.94 -4.26
C PRO A 285 10.92 -22.37 -2.82
N ALA A 286 9.78 -21.93 -2.30
CA ALA A 286 9.32 -22.25 -0.94
C ALA A 286 9.23 -23.77 -0.71
N THR A 287 8.96 -24.53 -1.77
CA THR A 287 8.91 -26.00 -1.74
C THR A 287 10.27 -26.68 -1.48
N ALA A 288 11.38 -25.94 -1.64
CA ALA A 288 12.73 -26.45 -1.34
C ALA A 288 13.04 -26.40 0.16
N VAL A 289 12.29 -25.65 0.95
CA VAL A 289 12.57 -25.44 2.38
C VAL A 289 11.89 -26.51 3.21
N LEU A 290 12.70 -27.15 4.04
CA LEU A 290 12.25 -28.11 5.06
C LEU A 290 12.21 -27.38 6.41
N HIS A 291 10.99 -27.18 6.93
CA HIS A 291 10.78 -26.59 8.25
C HIS A 291 10.86 -27.65 9.34
N ALA A 292 11.76 -27.47 10.29
CA ALA A 292 11.91 -28.34 11.44
C ALA A 292 11.91 -27.52 12.75
N PRO A 293 11.52 -28.09 13.91
CA PRO A 293 11.49 -27.38 15.18
C PRO A 293 12.83 -26.77 15.61
N TYR A 294 13.93 -27.29 15.08
CA TYR A 294 15.30 -26.85 15.37
C TYR A 294 15.90 -25.93 14.31
N GLY A 295 15.15 -25.59 13.27
CA GLY A 295 15.58 -24.66 12.21
C GLY A 295 15.15 -25.08 10.83
N ASP A 296 15.28 -24.15 9.89
CA ASP A 296 14.99 -24.36 8.49
C ASP A 296 16.21 -24.93 7.77
N SER A 297 15.99 -25.85 6.83
CA SER A 297 17.05 -26.48 6.07
C SER A 297 16.63 -26.71 4.62
N VAL A 298 17.61 -26.87 3.75
CA VAL A 298 17.43 -27.25 2.35
C VAL A 298 18.38 -28.40 2.00
N PHE A 299 18.03 -29.18 1.00
CA PHE A 299 18.96 -30.18 0.46
C PHE A 299 19.67 -29.58 -0.77
N VAL A 300 20.99 -29.42 -0.65
CA VAL A 300 21.87 -28.99 -1.73
C VAL A 300 22.35 -30.24 -2.47
N ILE A 301 22.29 -30.21 -3.80
CA ILE A 301 22.80 -31.30 -4.67
C ILE A 301 24.25 -31.00 -4.98
N GLU A 302 25.11 -31.98 -4.70
CA GLU A 302 26.54 -31.93 -4.99
C GLU A 302 26.95 -33.13 -5.89
N ASP A 303 27.87 -32.89 -6.80
CA ASP A 303 28.46 -33.93 -7.60
C ASP A 303 29.63 -34.58 -6.84
N VAL A 304 29.41 -35.81 -6.36
CA VAL A 304 30.41 -36.56 -5.59
C VAL A 304 31.03 -37.65 -6.49
N ARG A 305 32.34 -37.63 -6.64
CA ARG A 305 33.05 -38.64 -7.39
C ARG A 305 33.33 -39.84 -6.47
N ASP A 306 32.83 -41.03 -6.85
CA ASP A 306 33.11 -42.26 -6.15
C ASP A 306 34.57 -42.70 -6.45
N GLU A 307 35.41 -42.70 -5.43
CA GLU A 307 36.84 -43.05 -5.51
C GLU A 307 37.07 -44.51 -6.01
N LYS A 308 36.08 -45.40 -5.85
CA LYS A 308 36.21 -46.82 -6.20
C LYS A 308 35.80 -47.11 -7.62
N THR A 309 34.76 -46.41 -8.13
CA THR A 309 34.18 -46.65 -9.46
C THR A 309 34.60 -45.60 -10.47
N GLY A 310 35.12 -44.45 -10.01
CA GLY A 310 35.41 -43.29 -10.86
C GLY A 310 34.18 -42.55 -11.41
N ASN A 311 32.98 -43.02 -11.11
CA ASN A 311 31.73 -42.46 -11.56
C ASN A 311 31.33 -41.22 -10.70
N THR A 312 30.82 -40.17 -11.34
CA THR A 312 30.25 -39.04 -10.64
C THR A 312 28.77 -39.32 -10.35
N THR A 313 28.39 -39.29 -9.07
CA THR A 313 27.00 -39.43 -8.61
C THR A 313 26.54 -38.16 -7.93
N LYS A 314 25.27 -37.79 -8.16
CA LYS A 314 24.66 -36.65 -7.46
C LYS A 314 24.20 -37.12 -6.08
N GLN A 315 24.66 -36.43 -5.03
CA GLN A 315 24.24 -36.67 -3.65
C GLN A 315 23.67 -35.41 -3.04
N VAL A 316 22.78 -35.55 -2.08
CA VAL A 316 22.18 -34.41 -1.38
C VAL A 316 22.82 -34.19 -0.03
N HIS A 317 23.11 -32.96 0.29
CA HIS A 317 23.62 -32.50 1.58
C HIS A 317 22.59 -31.57 2.22
N MET A 318 22.18 -31.90 3.44
CA MET A 318 21.29 -31.07 4.23
C MET A 318 22.04 -29.85 4.78
N THR A 319 21.67 -28.67 4.37
CA THR A 319 22.28 -27.40 4.79
C THR A 319 21.25 -26.59 5.57
N THR A 320 21.61 -26.17 6.78
CA THR A 320 20.77 -25.25 7.57
C THR A 320 20.82 -23.87 6.95
N VAL A 321 19.66 -23.24 6.82
CA VAL A 321 19.52 -21.91 6.19
C VAL A 321 18.81 -20.96 7.13
N ARG A 322 19.11 -19.67 6.99
CA ARG A 322 18.34 -18.60 7.62
C ARG A 322 17.46 -17.95 6.56
N LEU A 323 16.16 -18.03 6.78
CA LEU A 323 15.19 -17.46 5.87
C LEU A 323 15.01 -15.96 6.12
N GLY A 324 14.65 -15.25 5.06
CA GLY A 324 14.22 -13.85 5.06
C GLY A 324 12.74 -13.71 4.71
N GLY A 325 12.39 -12.67 3.96
CA GLY A 325 11.02 -12.45 3.46
C GLY A 325 10.62 -13.45 2.37
N THR A 326 9.32 -13.50 2.09
CA THR A 326 8.75 -14.30 0.99
C THR A 326 8.18 -13.38 -0.09
N ARG A 327 8.27 -13.82 -1.36
CA ARG A 327 7.67 -13.13 -2.50
C ARG A 327 7.06 -14.15 -3.46
N GLY A 328 5.72 -14.24 -3.46
CA GLY A 328 5.03 -15.30 -4.18
C GLY A 328 5.46 -16.66 -3.70
N ASP A 329 5.88 -17.53 -4.63
CA ASP A 329 6.35 -18.89 -4.35
C ASP A 329 7.84 -18.95 -3.97
N PHE A 330 8.52 -17.80 -3.86
CA PHE A 330 9.94 -17.72 -3.53
C PHE A 330 10.18 -17.26 -2.09
N VAL A 331 11.22 -17.80 -1.48
CA VAL A 331 11.72 -17.43 -0.15
C VAL A 331 13.14 -16.91 -0.28
N ALA A 332 13.41 -15.76 0.34
CA ALA A 332 14.75 -15.23 0.45
C ALA A 332 15.56 -16.04 1.47
N VAL A 333 16.81 -16.33 1.16
CA VAL A 333 17.77 -16.94 2.06
C VAL A 333 18.83 -15.91 2.39
N THR A 334 18.99 -15.62 3.68
CA THR A 334 19.95 -14.63 4.17
C THR A 334 21.31 -15.24 4.56
N ASP A 335 21.32 -16.53 4.86
CA ASP A 335 22.55 -17.25 5.23
C ASP A 335 22.41 -18.76 4.94
N GLY A 336 23.52 -19.43 4.65
CA GLY A 336 23.58 -20.88 4.46
C GLY A 336 23.68 -21.37 3.01
N LEU A 337 23.47 -20.51 2.00
CA LEU A 337 23.58 -20.89 0.59
C LEU A 337 24.53 -19.96 -0.19
N ARG A 338 24.90 -20.43 -1.40
CA ARG A 338 25.65 -19.63 -2.37
C ARG A 338 24.93 -19.59 -3.72
N SER A 339 25.10 -18.51 -4.45
CA SER A 339 24.55 -18.39 -5.80
C SER A 339 25.08 -19.50 -6.72
N GLY A 340 24.23 -20.05 -7.55
CA GLY A 340 24.57 -21.14 -8.47
C GLY A 340 24.52 -22.55 -7.88
N GLN A 341 24.28 -22.71 -6.57
CA GLN A 341 24.01 -24.02 -5.98
C GLN A 341 22.67 -24.56 -6.47
N THR A 342 22.55 -25.86 -6.59
CA THR A 342 21.30 -26.54 -6.95
C THR A 342 20.65 -27.12 -5.70
N VAL A 343 19.38 -26.77 -5.45
CA VAL A 343 18.60 -27.26 -4.32
C VAL A 343 17.44 -28.13 -4.76
N VAL A 344 17.08 -29.12 -3.97
CA VAL A 344 15.92 -29.98 -4.21
C VAL A 344 14.64 -29.20 -3.94
N THR A 345 13.68 -29.24 -4.87
CA THR A 345 12.38 -28.54 -4.75
C THR A 345 11.19 -29.47 -4.55
N SER A 346 11.34 -30.76 -4.90
CA SER A 346 10.29 -31.75 -4.74
C SER A 346 10.91 -33.11 -4.30
N GLY A 347 10.21 -33.85 -3.46
CA GLY A 347 10.69 -35.13 -2.92
C GLY A 347 11.52 -35.02 -1.64
N VAL A 348 11.62 -33.86 -1.01
CA VAL A 348 12.45 -33.51 0.15
C VAL A 348 12.24 -34.47 1.33
N PHE A 349 11.00 -34.90 1.58
CA PHE A 349 10.65 -35.76 2.74
C PHE A 349 11.17 -37.19 2.67
N LYS A 350 11.64 -37.64 1.51
CA LYS A 350 12.22 -38.97 1.33
C LYS A 350 13.73 -39.00 1.51
N LEU A 351 14.36 -37.84 1.52
CA LEU A 351 15.80 -37.72 1.48
C LEU A 351 16.44 -37.75 2.89
N ARG A 352 17.64 -38.30 2.91
CA ARG A 352 18.56 -38.23 4.05
C ARG A 352 19.86 -37.64 3.57
N ASN A 353 20.64 -37.10 4.52
CA ASN A 353 21.95 -36.58 4.21
C ASN A 353 22.83 -37.66 3.55
N GLY A 354 23.43 -37.36 2.40
CA GLY A 354 24.21 -38.30 1.61
C GLY A 354 23.42 -39.24 0.68
N SER A 355 22.09 -39.12 0.59
CA SER A 355 21.30 -39.93 -0.32
C SER A 355 21.66 -39.65 -1.80
N PRO A 356 21.85 -40.69 -2.64
CA PRO A 356 22.05 -40.52 -4.09
C PRO A 356 20.71 -40.07 -4.75
N VAL A 357 20.78 -39.12 -5.67
CA VAL A 357 19.60 -38.60 -6.36
C VAL A 357 19.78 -38.53 -7.87
N VAL A 358 18.64 -38.60 -8.58
CA VAL A 358 18.52 -38.29 -10.00
C VAL A 358 17.59 -37.09 -10.14
N VAL A 359 18.08 -36.05 -10.82
CA VAL A 359 17.29 -34.84 -11.06
C VAL A 359 16.39 -35.04 -12.29
N ASP A 360 15.08 -34.94 -12.09
CA ASP A 360 14.08 -34.91 -13.13
C ASP A 360 13.10 -33.75 -12.87
N ASN A 361 13.13 -32.76 -13.75
CA ASN A 361 12.31 -31.56 -13.66
C ASN A 361 11.02 -31.63 -14.50
N ALA A 362 10.69 -32.79 -15.08
CA ALA A 362 9.48 -32.94 -15.93
C ALA A 362 8.18 -32.62 -15.15
N LEU A 363 8.17 -32.86 -13.85
CA LEU A 363 7.03 -32.60 -12.97
C LEU A 363 7.37 -31.52 -11.90
N ALA A 364 8.38 -30.68 -12.14
CA ALA A 364 8.74 -29.63 -11.21
C ALA A 364 7.58 -28.60 -11.11
N PRO A 365 7.18 -28.17 -9.90
CA PRO A 365 6.22 -27.09 -9.73
C PRO A 365 6.76 -25.79 -10.35
N ASP A 366 5.92 -25.10 -11.12
CA ASP A 366 6.28 -23.81 -11.71
C ASP A 366 6.14 -22.72 -10.65
N ALA A 367 7.25 -22.31 -10.07
CA ALA A 367 7.27 -21.28 -9.03
C ALA A 367 7.13 -19.88 -9.65
N GLN A 368 6.16 -19.09 -9.17
CA GLN A 368 5.85 -17.77 -9.69
C GLN A 368 6.08 -16.68 -8.63
N ALA A 369 6.65 -15.54 -9.04
CA ALA A 369 6.85 -14.39 -8.15
C ALA A 369 5.52 -13.69 -7.77
N ALA A 370 4.45 -13.91 -8.54
CA ALA A 370 3.09 -13.42 -8.27
C ALA A 370 2.07 -14.50 -8.69
N PRO A 371 1.90 -15.55 -7.87
CA PRO A 371 0.98 -16.63 -8.19
C PRO A 371 -0.46 -16.13 -8.21
N ARG A 372 -1.20 -16.46 -9.27
CA ARG A 372 -2.63 -16.22 -9.36
C ARG A 372 -3.36 -17.54 -9.15
N PRO A 373 -4.16 -17.67 -8.07
CA PRO A 373 -4.94 -18.87 -7.87
C PRO A 373 -5.95 -19.04 -9.02
N PRO A 374 -6.19 -20.27 -9.50
CA PRO A 374 -7.01 -20.53 -10.69
C PRO A 374 -8.50 -20.18 -10.53
N ASN A 375 -8.93 -19.72 -9.35
CA ASN A 375 -10.33 -19.41 -8.99
C ASN A 375 -10.54 -17.96 -8.51
N SER A 376 -9.65 -17.04 -8.83
CA SER A 376 -9.80 -15.61 -8.50
C SER A 376 -10.16 -14.78 -9.72
#